data_145813f7f58d39b1db4f01d406234f64
#
_entry.id   145813f7f58d39b1db4f01d406234f64
#
_cell.length_a   1.000
_cell.length_b   1.000
_cell.length_c   1.000
_cell.angle_alpha   90.00
_cell.angle_beta   90.00
_cell.angle_gamma   90.00
#
_symmetry.space_group_name_H-M   'P 1'
#
loop_
_entity.id
_entity.type
_entity.pdbx_description
1 polymer ?
#
loop_
_entity_poly.entity_id
_entity_poly.type
_entity_poly.pdbx_seq_one_letter_code
_entity_poly.pdbx_strand_id
1 'polypeptide(L)' 'MKSSKLIKEIESVGWVHVRTKGSHHQFKHPDFKHLITIPSPKKELGIGLIKKIRKDAGL' A
#
# COMPACT_ATOMS: atom_id res chain seq x y z
N MET A 1 12.87 2.24 -0.55
CA MET A 1 11.94 1.48 -1.40
C MET A 1 11.00 2.43 -2.11
N LYS A 2 10.80 2.24 -3.40
CA LYS A 2 9.87 3.05 -4.18
C LYS A 2 8.42 2.65 -3.86
N SER A 3 7.50 3.61 -3.90
CA SER A 3 6.08 3.33 -3.67
C SER A 3 5.53 2.30 -4.66
N SER A 4 5.94 2.37 -5.93
CA SER A 4 5.50 1.41 -6.94
C SER A 4 5.89 -0.02 -6.59
N LYS A 5 7.05 -0.23 -5.98
CA LYS A 5 7.49 -1.56 -5.57
C LYS A 5 6.66 -2.09 -4.40
N LEU A 6 6.37 -1.22 -3.42
CA LEU A 6 5.53 -1.61 -2.29
C LEU A 6 4.10 -1.91 -2.74
N ILE A 7 3.57 -1.12 -3.68
CA ILE A 7 2.25 -1.37 -4.26
C ILE A 7 2.20 -2.75 -4.90
N LYS A 8 3.19 -3.09 -5.72
CA LYS A 8 3.26 -4.42 -6.33
C LYS A 8 3.31 -5.53 -5.28
N GLU A 9 4.02 -5.27 -4.20
CA GLU A 9 4.15 -6.25 -3.11
C GLU A 9 2.81 -6.54 -2.45
N ILE A 10 2.03 -5.50 -2.12
CA ILE A 10 0.71 -5.73 -1.52
C ILE A 10 -0.30 -6.27 -2.53
N GLU A 11 -0.20 -5.87 -3.79
CA GLU A 11 -1.08 -6.42 -4.84
C GLU A 11 -0.86 -7.92 -5.03
N SER A 12 0.38 -8.38 -4.84
CA SER A 12 0.70 -9.80 -4.98
C SER A 12 0.02 -10.68 -3.92
N VAL A 13 -0.44 -10.10 -2.82
CA VAL A 13 -1.15 -10.82 -1.76
C VAL A 13 -2.64 -10.47 -1.72
N GLY A 14 -3.17 -9.91 -2.78
CA GLY A 14 -4.61 -9.73 -2.95
C GLY A 14 -5.18 -8.35 -2.71
N TRP A 15 -4.35 -7.36 -2.42
CA TRP A 15 -4.82 -5.99 -2.27
C TRP A 15 -5.11 -5.38 -3.64
N VAL A 16 -6.25 -4.70 -3.76
CA VAL A 16 -6.74 -4.13 -5.01
C VAL A 16 -6.87 -2.62 -4.88
N HIS A 17 -6.31 -1.90 -5.84
CA HIS A 17 -6.47 -0.45 -5.91
C HIS A 17 -7.94 -0.09 -6.13
N VAL A 18 -8.51 0.72 -5.24
CA VAL A 18 -9.92 1.11 -5.33
C VAL A 18 -10.12 2.59 -5.56
N ARG A 19 -9.19 3.44 -5.15
CA ARG A 19 -9.35 4.87 -5.30
C ARG A 19 -8.01 5.59 -5.20
N THR A 20 -7.89 6.71 -5.91
CA THR A 20 -6.76 7.63 -5.78
C THR A 20 -7.30 9.00 -5.43
N LYS A 21 -6.75 9.60 -4.37
CA LYS A 21 -7.06 10.96 -4.00
C LYS A 21 -5.75 11.74 -3.94
N GLY A 22 -5.54 12.63 -4.93
CA GLY A 22 -4.25 13.29 -5.09
C GLY A 22 -3.15 12.27 -5.31
N SER A 23 -2.15 12.26 -4.44
CA SER A 23 -1.06 11.30 -4.49
C SER A 23 -1.27 10.10 -3.57
N HIS A 24 -2.44 9.98 -2.96
CA HIS A 24 -2.75 8.88 -2.04
C HIS A 24 -3.55 7.80 -2.74
N HIS A 25 -2.93 6.64 -2.94
CA HIS A 25 -3.58 5.48 -3.55
C HIS A 25 -4.13 4.58 -2.45
N GLN A 26 -5.41 4.24 -2.52
CA GLN A 26 -6.07 3.41 -1.52
C GLN A 26 -6.33 2.02 -2.07
N PHE A 27 -6.09 1.03 -1.21
CA PHE A 27 -6.21 -0.39 -1.57
C PHE A 27 -7.13 -1.10 -0.59
N LYS A 28 -7.85 -2.09 -1.09
CA LYS A 28 -8.80 -2.89 -0.32
C LYS A 28 -8.50 -4.38 -0.51
N HIS A 29 -8.80 -5.17 0.52
CA HIS A 29 -8.65 -6.62 0.48
C HIS A 29 -9.90 -7.28 1.07
N PRO A 30 -10.41 -8.37 0.46
CA PRO A 30 -11.63 -9.00 0.93
C PRO A 30 -11.54 -9.57 2.35
N ASP A 31 -10.35 -9.96 2.78
CA ASP A 31 -10.15 -10.55 4.12
C ASP A 31 -9.82 -9.53 5.21
N PHE A 32 -9.72 -8.25 4.84
CA PHE A 32 -9.38 -7.17 5.79
C PHE A 32 -10.46 -6.11 5.77
N LYS A 33 -10.77 -5.56 6.94
CA LYS A 33 -11.78 -4.51 7.07
C LYS A 33 -11.21 -3.11 6.85
N HIS A 34 -9.91 -2.93 7.00
CA HIS A 34 -9.25 -1.64 6.84
C HIS A 34 -8.74 -1.44 5.42
N LEU A 35 -8.51 -0.17 5.06
CA LEU A 35 -7.88 0.19 3.80
C LEU A 35 -6.40 0.44 4.03
N ILE A 36 -5.61 0.26 2.98
CA ILE A 36 -4.20 0.65 2.98
C ILE A 36 -4.06 1.86 2.07
N THR A 37 -3.35 2.89 2.55
CA THR A 37 -3.06 4.09 1.77
C THR A 37 -1.57 4.19 1.55
N ILE A 38 -1.16 4.29 0.28
CA ILE A 38 0.26 4.43 -0.10
C ILE A 38 0.42 5.72 -0.90
N PRO A 39 1.27 6.65 -0.47
CA PRO A 39 1.57 7.84 -1.26
C PRO A 39 2.38 7.45 -2.50
N SER A 40 1.94 7.89 -3.67
CA SER A 40 2.60 7.59 -4.94
C SER A 40 2.36 8.73 -5.93
N PRO A 41 3.36 9.12 -6.73
CA PRO A 41 4.69 8.50 -6.81
C PRO A 41 5.61 8.98 -5.69
N LYS A 42 6.42 8.09 -5.15
CA LYS A 42 7.49 8.43 -4.21
C LYS A 42 8.69 7.53 -4.47
N LYS A 43 9.86 8.16 -4.59
CA LYS A 43 11.11 7.43 -4.83
C LYS A 43 11.60 6.71 -3.60
N GLU A 44 11.31 7.27 -2.42
CA GLU A 44 11.79 6.71 -1.17
C GLU A 44 10.71 6.79 -0.10
N LEU A 45 10.29 5.66 0.40
CA LEU A 45 9.38 5.57 1.53
C LEU A 45 10.17 5.34 2.80
N GLY A 46 9.77 6.01 3.89
CA GLY A 46 10.39 5.81 5.18
C GLY A 46 10.21 4.37 5.66
N ILE A 47 11.22 3.83 6.34
CA ILE A 47 11.20 2.44 6.78
C ILE A 47 10.05 2.16 7.76
N GLY A 48 9.69 3.14 8.58
CA GLY A 48 8.55 3.00 9.50
C GLY A 48 7.24 2.83 8.76
N LEU A 49 7.05 3.60 7.68
CA LEU A 49 5.85 3.49 6.85
C LEU A 49 5.80 2.15 6.12
N ILE A 50 6.94 1.70 5.59
CA ILE A 50 7.02 0.41 4.91
C ILE A 50 6.62 -0.72 5.86
N LYS A 51 7.16 -0.72 7.07
CA LYS A 51 6.84 -1.74 8.08
C LYS A 51 5.37 -1.72 8.46
N LYS A 52 4.81 -0.52 8.64
CA LYS A 52 3.39 -0.37 8.97
C LYS A 52 2.51 -0.93 7.86
N ILE A 53 2.79 -0.57 6.62
CA ILE A 53 2.00 -1.03 5.48
C ILE A 53 2.09 -2.54 5.33
N ARG A 54 3.28 -3.12 5.46
CA ARG A 54 3.46 -4.57 5.40
C ARG A 54 2.68 -5.29 6.49
N LYS A 55 2.71 -4.75 7.70
CA LYS A 55 1.95 -5.30 8.81
C LYS A 55 0.45 -5.25 8.53
N ASP A 56 -0.02 -4.09 8.06
CA ASP A 56 -1.45 -3.91 7.74
C ASP A 56 -1.89 -4.80 6.58
N ALA A 57 -0.98 -5.15 5.70
CA ALA A 57 -1.26 -6.01 4.54
C ALA A 57 -1.18 -7.50 4.87
N GLY A 58 -0.77 -7.87 6.07
CA GLY A 58 -0.62 -9.26 6.46
C GLY A 58 0.67 -9.89 6.00
N LEU A 59 1.66 -9.06 5.69
CA LEU A 59 2.99 -9.55 5.28
C LEU A 59 3.94 -9.71 6.45
#